data_7268dc56336495271389682c99ee2a39
#
_entry.id   7268dc56336495271389682c99ee2a39
#
_cell.length_a   1.000
_cell.length_b   1.000
_cell.length_c   1.000
_cell.angle_alpha   90.00
_cell.angle_beta   90.00
_cell.angle_gamma   90.00
#
_symmetry.space_group_name_H-M   'P 1'
#
loop_
_entity.id
_entity.type
_entity.pdbx_description
1 polymer ?
#
loop_
_entity_poly.entity_id
_entity_poly.type
_entity_poly.pdbx_seq_one_letter_code
_entity_poly.pdbx_strand_id
1 'polypeptide(L)'
;NINPQSRNASLVLKDSKGDSIAINIMQAGIIFGLPKEQAMIGGDAAIDKTIKAPSNITVTYTTSADWIQLEPKDQQLRVIVAENTTGRPRRRPAKAPTSRPRTGWIIAKGVGLVDSLQVTQVDLSDIVGQYTQKSMTLDAATGTMVPLSSDVEIKKVSDTQAQFIIDGTYTWEAAFTPGQGLELLNGKVVKTATDPASGKNIYIMSVLAADDFTAEHKTYIIGTREPVLISVNHDGKLIFKEKSKISSEQYWASYGFVRSSSRQITQGTFIGIEKFFIQPKLEAK
;
A
#
# COMPACT_ATOMS: atom_id res chain seq x y z
N ASN A 1 -34.70 -6.77 16.52
CA ASN A 1 -33.30 -6.49 16.87
C ASN A 1 -32.39 -7.30 15.94
N ILE A 2 -31.66 -6.63 15.07
CA ILE A 2 -30.64 -7.23 14.22
C ILE A 2 -29.41 -7.45 15.10
N ASN A 3 -29.07 -8.74 15.35
CA ASN A 3 -27.86 -9.06 16.09
C ASN A 3 -26.76 -9.51 15.11
N PRO A 4 -25.66 -8.77 14.97
CA PRO A 4 -24.56 -9.14 14.08
C PRO A 4 -23.77 -10.35 14.57
N GLN A 5 -23.94 -10.77 15.83
CA GLN A 5 -23.20 -11.88 16.41
C GLN A 5 -24.02 -13.19 16.40
N SER A 6 -23.35 -14.32 16.32
CA SER A 6 -23.98 -15.63 16.50
C SER A 6 -24.49 -15.78 17.94
N ARG A 7 -25.59 -16.48 18.09
CA ARG A 7 -26.19 -16.78 19.38
C ARG A 7 -26.45 -18.29 19.52
N ASN A 8 -26.18 -18.83 20.70
CA ASN A 8 -26.45 -20.20 21.04
C ASN A 8 -27.45 -20.22 22.17
N ALA A 9 -28.40 -21.16 22.11
CA ALA A 9 -29.35 -21.46 23.15
C ALA A 9 -29.50 -22.96 23.26
N SER A 10 -29.85 -23.47 24.45
CA SER A 10 -30.16 -24.86 24.64
C SER A 10 -31.64 -24.97 25.11
N LEU A 11 -32.44 -25.73 24.38
CA LEU A 11 -33.76 -26.12 24.79
C LEU A 11 -33.69 -27.49 25.49
N VAL A 12 -34.03 -27.54 26.75
CA VAL A 12 -34.07 -28.81 27.51
C VAL A 12 -35.52 -29.25 27.68
N LEU A 13 -35.86 -30.37 27.06
CA LEU A 13 -37.14 -31.03 27.24
C LEU A 13 -36.98 -32.09 28.33
N LYS A 14 -37.88 -32.09 29.31
CA LYS A 14 -37.94 -33.08 30.40
C LYS A 14 -39.24 -33.81 30.34
N ASP A 15 -39.20 -35.11 30.54
CA ASP A 15 -40.40 -35.90 30.71
C ASP A 15 -40.85 -36.01 32.20
N SER A 16 -41.97 -36.64 32.45
CA SER A 16 -42.49 -36.83 33.80
C SER A 16 -41.72 -37.84 34.67
N LYS A 17 -40.75 -38.56 34.06
CA LYS A 17 -39.87 -39.52 34.75
C LYS A 17 -38.50 -38.92 35.07
N GLY A 18 -38.24 -37.68 34.66
CA GLY A 18 -37.00 -36.96 34.90
C GLY A 18 -35.96 -37.11 33.80
N ASP A 19 -36.26 -37.87 32.76
CA ASP A 19 -35.36 -37.95 31.58
C ASP A 19 -35.38 -36.62 30.84
N SER A 20 -34.23 -36.24 30.27
CA SER A 20 -34.10 -34.97 29.59
C SER A 20 -33.31 -35.09 28.27
N ILE A 21 -33.75 -34.36 27.25
CA ILE A 21 -33.07 -34.17 25.98
C ILE A 21 -32.73 -32.68 25.82
N ALA A 22 -31.47 -32.39 25.55
CA ALA A 22 -31.00 -31.05 25.23
C ALA A 22 -30.89 -30.89 23.72
N ILE A 23 -31.57 -29.88 23.18
CA ILE A 23 -31.49 -29.48 21.77
C ILE A 23 -30.73 -28.17 21.72
N ASN A 24 -29.54 -28.19 21.09
CA ASN A 24 -28.75 -26.99 20.87
C ASN A 24 -29.29 -26.24 19.66
N ILE A 25 -29.68 -24.99 19.87
CA ILE A 25 -30.15 -24.07 18.84
C ILE A 25 -29.05 -23.05 18.59
N MET A 26 -28.53 -22.99 17.34
CA MET A 26 -27.58 -22.01 16.93
C MET A 26 -28.24 -21.06 15.94
N GLN A 27 -28.19 -19.77 16.22
CA GLN A 27 -28.51 -18.72 15.26
C GLN A 27 -27.21 -18.11 14.73
N ALA A 28 -26.95 -18.29 13.46
CA ALA A 28 -25.80 -17.62 12.81
C ALA A 28 -25.96 -16.09 12.89
N GLY A 29 -24.86 -15.40 13.12
CA GLY A 29 -24.80 -13.96 13.01
C GLY A 29 -24.94 -13.49 11.56
N ILE A 30 -24.87 -12.18 11.33
CA ILE A 30 -24.86 -11.62 9.99
C ILE A 30 -23.55 -11.97 9.31
N ILE A 31 -23.67 -12.64 8.15
CA ILE A 31 -22.57 -12.83 7.22
C ILE A 31 -22.72 -11.76 6.15
N PHE A 32 -21.75 -10.87 6.06
CA PHE A 32 -21.79 -9.75 5.12
C PHE A 32 -20.37 -9.17 4.97
N GLY A 33 -19.95 -8.95 3.73
CA GLY A 33 -18.66 -8.30 3.47
C GLY A 33 -18.13 -8.53 2.07
N LEU A 34 -17.18 -7.69 1.70
CA LEU A 34 -16.39 -7.80 0.47
C LEU A 34 -14.99 -8.31 0.81
N PRO A 35 -14.38 -9.16 -0.04
CA PRO A 35 -13.08 -9.78 0.22
C PRO A 35 -11.95 -8.75 0.07
N LYS A 36 -11.51 -8.16 1.17
CA LYS A 36 -10.44 -7.13 1.18
C LYS A 36 -9.12 -7.63 0.58
N GLU A 37 -8.84 -8.91 0.75
CA GLU A 37 -7.66 -9.57 0.20
C GLU A 37 -7.71 -9.74 -1.33
N GLN A 38 -8.90 -9.63 -1.92
CA GLN A 38 -9.11 -9.71 -3.36
C GLN A 38 -9.24 -8.32 -3.99
N ALA A 39 -8.49 -7.34 -3.49
CA ALA A 39 -8.51 -5.99 -4.03
C ALA A 39 -8.52 -6.01 -5.57
N MET A 40 -9.41 -5.22 -6.15
CA MET A 40 -9.56 -5.09 -7.60
C MET A 40 -8.52 -4.10 -8.10
N ILE A 41 -7.32 -4.61 -8.34
CA ILE A 41 -6.17 -3.80 -8.76
C ILE A 41 -5.68 -4.26 -10.12
N GLY A 42 -5.30 -3.31 -10.96
CA GLY A 42 -4.79 -3.58 -12.29
C GLY A 42 -4.18 -2.35 -12.95
N GLY A 43 -3.64 -2.56 -14.13
CA GLY A 43 -3.21 -1.49 -15.01
C GLY A 43 -4.39 -0.91 -15.78
N ASP A 44 -4.10 -0.26 -16.92
CA ASP A 44 -5.10 0.37 -17.78
C ASP A 44 -6.03 -0.62 -18.48
N ALA A 45 -5.62 -1.88 -18.63
CA ALA A 45 -6.44 -2.91 -19.28
C ALA A 45 -7.77 -3.13 -18.54
N ALA A 46 -8.79 -3.50 -19.29
CA ALA A 46 -10.08 -3.89 -18.73
C ALA A 46 -9.92 -5.11 -17.81
N ILE A 47 -10.69 -5.13 -16.72
CA ILE A 47 -10.73 -6.23 -15.77
C ILE A 47 -12.13 -6.85 -15.78
N ASP A 48 -12.21 -8.16 -15.88
CA ASP A 48 -13.43 -8.94 -15.69
C ASP A 48 -13.13 -10.04 -14.68
N LYS A 49 -13.66 -9.91 -13.49
CA LYS A 49 -13.34 -10.81 -12.38
C LYS A 49 -14.56 -11.08 -11.51
N THR A 50 -14.74 -12.33 -11.15
CA THR A 50 -15.76 -12.73 -10.17
C THR A 50 -15.09 -12.86 -8.78
N ILE A 51 -15.65 -12.17 -7.80
CA ILE A 51 -15.22 -12.22 -6.39
C ILE A 51 -16.29 -12.90 -5.54
N LYS A 52 -15.87 -13.49 -4.41
CA LYS A 52 -16.80 -14.03 -3.41
C LYS A 52 -17.41 -12.87 -2.62
N ALA A 53 -18.73 -12.86 -2.50
CA ALA A 53 -19.46 -11.86 -1.74
C ALA A 53 -20.51 -12.59 -0.84
N PRO A 54 -20.05 -13.39 0.15
CA PRO A 54 -20.94 -14.19 0.95
C PRO A 54 -21.88 -13.30 1.78
N SER A 55 -23.18 -13.65 1.79
CA SER A 55 -24.17 -12.94 2.58
C SER A 55 -25.33 -13.87 2.96
N ASN A 56 -25.81 -13.75 4.20
CA ASN A 56 -27.08 -14.34 4.66
C ASN A 56 -28.18 -13.29 4.83
N ILE A 57 -27.97 -12.09 4.29
CA ILE A 57 -28.92 -10.98 4.25
C ILE A 57 -29.06 -10.45 2.84
N THR A 58 -30.11 -9.67 2.57
CA THR A 58 -30.24 -8.95 1.31
C THR A 58 -29.20 -7.84 1.24
N VAL A 59 -28.40 -7.84 0.17
CA VAL A 59 -27.33 -6.86 -0.07
C VAL A 59 -27.57 -6.11 -1.37
N THR A 60 -27.44 -4.80 -1.33
CA THR A 60 -27.42 -3.93 -2.51
C THR A 60 -25.99 -3.53 -2.80
N TYR A 61 -25.57 -3.72 -4.05
CA TYR A 61 -24.26 -3.32 -4.54
C TYR A 61 -24.36 -2.07 -5.39
N THR A 62 -23.48 -1.10 -5.15
CA THR A 62 -23.34 0.14 -5.93
C THR A 62 -21.87 0.43 -6.19
N THR A 63 -21.60 1.32 -7.14
CA THR A 63 -20.24 1.79 -7.43
C THR A 63 -20.16 3.29 -7.26
N SER A 64 -18.96 3.80 -6.98
CA SER A 64 -18.68 5.23 -6.94
C SER A 64 -18.25 5.78 -8.30
N ALA A 65 -18.12 4.94 -9.34
CA ALA A 65 -17.60 5.31 -10.65
C ALA A 65 -18.32 4.57 -11.77
N ASP A 66 -18.59 5.25 -12.87
CA ASP A 66 -19.31 4.75 -14.05
C ASP A 66 -18.54 3.70 -14.87
N TRP A 67 -17.22 3.66 -14.71
CA TRP A 67 -16.34 2.69 -15.35
C TRP A 67 -16.25 1.35 -14.60
N ILE A 68 -17.00 1.17 -13.51
CA ILE A 68 -17.15 -0.09 -12.77
C ILE A 68 -18.59 -0.57 -12.90
N GLN A 69 -18.79 -1.77 -13.44
CA GLN A 69 -20.08 -2.42 -13.53
C GLN A 69 -20.12 -3.66 -12.63
N LEU A 70 -21.27 -3.93 -12.05
CA LEU A 70 -21.48 -5.02 -11.09
C LEU A 70 -22.61 -5.91 -11.52
N GLU A 71 -22.37 -7.21 -11.54
CA GLU A 71 -23.38 -8.25 -11.79
C GLU A 71 -23.42 -9.21 -10.59
N PRO A 72 -24.31 -8.95 -9.61
CA PRO A 72 -24.47 -9.85 -8.47
C PRO A 72 -25.19 -11.14 -8.89
N LYS A 73 -24.65 -12.27 -8.48
CA LYS A 73 -25.27 -13.59 -8.68
C LYS A 73 -24.94 -14.51 -7.53
N ASP A 74 -25.98 -14.99 -6.85
CA ASP A 74 -25.86 -15.83 -5.67
C ASP A 74 -24.96 -15.18 -4.59
N GLN A 75 -23.91 -15.88 -4.17
CA GLN A 75 -22.90 -15.37 -3.21
C GLN A 75 -21.62 -14.89 -3.88
N GLN A 76 -21.76 -14.43 -5.13
CA GLN A 76 -20.66 -13.93 -5.95
C GLN A 76 -21.02 -12.58 -6.55
N LEU A 77 -20.00 -11.81 -6.86
CA LEU A 77 -20.13 -10.54 -7.54
C LEU A 77 -19.15 -10.51 -8.69
N ARG A 78 -19.66 -10.48 -9.94
CA ARG A 78 -18.84 -10.22 -11.09
C ARG A 78 -18.61 -8.72 -11.18
N VAL A 79 -17.35 -8.34 -11.28
CA VAL A 79 -16.90 -6.96 -11.35
C VAL A 79 -16.25 -6.76 -12.72
N ILE A 80 -16.83 -5.87 -13.51
CA ILE A 80 -16.32 -5.50 -14.82
C ILE A 80 -15.81 -4.06 -14.73
N VAL A 81 -14.51 -3.89 -14.97
CA VAL A 81 -13.82 -2.60 -14.97
C VAL A 81 -13.43 -2.25 -16.40
N ALA A 82 -13.90 -1.11 -16.88
CA ALA A 82 -13.57 -0.67 -18.24
C ALA A 82 -12.08 -0.37 -18.39
N GLU A 83 -11.56 -0.44 -19.61
CA GLU A 83 -10.22 0.02 -19.94
C GLU A 83 -10.04 1.49 -19.54
N ASN A 84 -8.91 1.83 -18.91
CA ASN A 84 -8.56 3.21 -18.56
C ASN A 84 -7.99 3.93 -19.79
N THR A 85 -8.81 4.72 -20.44
CA THR A 85 -8.44 5.54 -21.60
C THR A 85 -8.32 7.02 -21.26
N THR A 86 -8.44 7.39 -19.98
CA THR A 86 -8.36 8.79 -19.53
C THR A 86 -6.94 9.32 -19.78
N GLY A 87 -6.84 10.46 -20.48
CA GLY A 87 -5.55 11.09 -20.79
C GLY A 87 -4.92 10.66 -22.12
N ARG A 88 -5.47 9.68 -22.83
CA ARG A 88 -5.00 9.34 -24.18
C ARG A 88 -5.44 10.37 -25.19
N PRO A 89 -4.53 11.16 -25.82
CA PRO A 89 -4.94 12.09 -26.86
C PRO A 89 -5.45 11.31 -28.09
N ARG A 90 -6.66 11.62 -28.50
CA ARG A 90 -7.13 11.20 -29.82
C ARG A 90 -6.31 11.92 -30.90
N ARG A 91 -5.38 11.19 -31.54
CA ARG A 91 -4.56 11.61 -32.70
C ARG A 91 -3.47 12.66 -32.41
N ARG A 92 -2.26 12.20 -32.02
CA ARG A 92 -0.97 12.72 -32.52
C ARG A 92 0.16 11.78 -32.09
N PRO A 93 1.14 11.46 -32.94
CA PRO A 93 2.31 10.62 -32.60
C PRO A 93 3.42 11.50 -32.02
N ALA A 94 3.28 11.96 -30.80
CA ALA A 94 4.39 12.62 -30.14
C ALA A 94 4.10 12.77 -28.64
N LYS A 95 4.84 12.07 -27.83
CA LYS A 95 4.73 11.87 -26.38
C LYS A 95 3.64 10.86 -26.02
N ALA A 96 4.07 9.73 -25.44
CA ALA A 96 3.16 8.71 -24.97
C ALA A 96 2.07 9.35 -24.10
N PRO A 97 0.79 9.10 -24.40
CA PRO A 97 -0.29 9.58 -23.58
C PRO A 97 -0.16 8.90 -22.24
N THR A 98 0.10 9.68 -21.22
CA THR A 98 0.00 9.17 -19.86
C THR A 98 -1.48 8.99 -19.54
N SER A 99 -1.91 7.75 -19.38
CA SER A 99 -3.15 7.48 -18.66
C SER A 99 -3.03 8.16 -17.30
N ARG A 100 -4.14 8.45 -16.66
CA ARG A 100 -4.12 8.96 -15.29
C ARG A 100 -4.54 7.83 -14.37
N PRO A 101 -3.86 7.61 -13.25
CA PRO A 101 -4.30 6.65 -12.28
C PRO A 101 -5.73 6.99 -11.84
N ARG A 102 -6.56 5.97 -11.66
CA ARG A 102 -7.93 6.16 -11.20
C ARG A 102 -8.30 5.16 -10.12
N THR A 103 -9.15 5.58 -9.21
CA THR A 103 -9.69 4.77 -8.14
C THR A 103 -11.20 4.90 -8.08
N GLY A 104 -11.85 3.85 -7.66
CA GLY A 104 -13.29 3.80 -7.42
C GLY A 104 -13.61 2.81 -6.32
N TRP A 105 -14.86 2.73 -5.93
CA TRP A 105 -15.31 1.86 -4.85
C TRP A 105 -16.48 0.99 -5.29
N ILE A 106 -16.44 -0.26 -4.90
CA ILE A 106 -17.60 -1.15 -4.82
C ILE A 106 -18.14 -1.00 -3.41
N ILE A 107 -19.42 -0.68 -3.28
CA ILE A 107 -20.07 -0.44 -2.01
C ILE A 107 -21.20 -1.47 -1.84
N ALA A 108 -21.14 -2.25 -0.78
CA ALA A 108 -22.15 -3.21 -0.38
C ALA A 108 -22.94 -2.67 0.81
N LYS A 109 -24.26 -2.68 0.75
CA LYS A 109 -25.14 -2.20 1.82
C LYS A 109 -26.19 -3.25 2.16
N GLY A 110 -26.40 -3.52 3.44
CA GLY A 110 -27.44 -4.43 3.92
C GLY A 110 -27.71 -4.25 5.42
N VAL A 111 -28.98 -4.17 5.80
CA VAL A 111 -29.47 -4.11 7.20
C VAL A 111 -28.77 -3.04 8.06
N GLY A 112 -28.51 -1.85 7.46
CA GLY A 112 -27.80 -0.76 8.14
C GLY A 112 -26.27 -0.91 8.20
N LEU A 113 -25.72 -1.99 7.63
CA LEU A 113 -24.29 -2.21 7.49
C LEU A 113 -23.81 -1.72 6.12
N VAL A 114 -22.57 -1.24 6.08
CA VAL A 114 -21.89 -0.81 4.85
C VAL A 114 -20.50 -1.39 4.84
N ASP A 115 -20.12 -1.97 3.70
CA ASP A 115 -18.76 -2.40 3.42
C ASP A 115 -18.34 -1.90 2.04
N SER A 116 -17.04 -1.77 1.81
CA SER A 116 -16.50 -1.25 0.55
C SER A 116 -15.21 -1.94 0.16
N LEU A 117 -15.01 -2.09 -1.16
CA LEU A 117 -13.79 -2.60 -1.75
C LEU A 117 -13.27 -1.60 -2.78
N GLN A 118 -12.01 -1.21 -2.64
CA GLN A 118 -11.39 -0.28 -3.58
C GLN A 118 -11.03 -0.97 -4.90
N VAL A 119 -11.29 -0.28 -6.01
CA VAL A 119 -10.85 -0.63 -7.35
C VAL A 119 -9.81 0.40 -7.79
N THR A 120 -8.64 -0.04 -8.23
CA THR A 120 -7.54 0.85 -8.61
C THR A 120 -6.97 0.40 -9.95
N GLN A 121 -6.83 1.33 -10.91
CA GLN A 121 -6.09 1.13 -12.15
C GLN A 121 -4.92 2.12 -12.20
N VAL A 122 -3.72 1.58 -12.25
CA VAL A 122 -2.45 2.32 -12.27
C VAL A 122 -1.45 1.55 -13.11
N ASP A 123 -0.90 2.20 -14.12
CA ASP A 123 0.22 1.70 -14.89
C ASP A 123 1.53 2.42 -14.49
N LEU A 124 2.67 1.82 -14.87
CA LEU A 124 3.97 2.43 -14.58
C LEU A 124 4.12 3.81 -15.24
N SER A 125 3.53 3.98 -16.42
CA SER A 125 3.49 5.27 -17.13
C SER A 125 2.83 6.40 -16.35
N ASP A 126 1.92 6.06 -15.41
CA ASP A 126 1.23 7.04 -14.56
C ASP A 126 2.12 7.55 -13.43
N ILE A 127 3.16 6.79 -13.11
CA ILE A 127 4.06 7.03 -11.98
C ILE A 127 5.39 7.61 -12.43
N VAL A 128 5.83 7.29 -13.64
CA VAL A 128 7.07 7.81 -14.21
C VAL A 128 7.02 9.32 -14.37
N GLY A 129 8.04 10.04 -13.88
CA GLY A 129 8.08 11.50 -13.97
C GLY A 129 9.04 12.16 -12.98
N GLN A 130 8.93 13.48 -12.92
CA GLN A 130 9.72 14.33 -12.05
C GLN A 130 8.83 14.82 -10.89
N TYR A 131 9.36 14.76 -9.69
CA TYR A 131 8.66 15.09 -8.45
C TYR A 131 9.53 15.93 -7.54
N THR A 132 8.90 16.69 -6.66
CA THR A 132 9.52 17.22 -5.46
C THR A 132 9.08 16.37 -4.28
N GLN A 133 10.02 15.79 -3.56
CA GLN A 133 9.73 15.11 -2.31
C GLN A 133 9.89 16.08 -1.16
N LYS A 134 8.85 16.25 -0.39
CA LYS A 134 8.85 16.97 0.89
C LYS A 134 8.85 15.98 2.04
N SER A 135 9.73 16.17 2.99
CA SER A 135 9.88 15.33 4.18
C SER A 135 10.46 16.15 5.34
N MET A 136 10.56 15.53 6.49
CA MET A 136 11.42 16.01 7.57
C MET A 136 12.69 15.16 7.61
N THR A 137 13.76 15.69 8.17
CA THR A 137 14.99 14.95 8.48
C THR A 137 15.51 15.39 9.83
N LEU A 138 16.36 14.55 10.45
CA LEU A 138 17.03 14.88 11.69
C LEU A 138 18.29 15.68 11.38
N ASP A 139 18.40 16.87 11.93
CA ASP A 139 19.64 17.64 11.92
C ASP A 139 20.63 16.99 12.89
N ALA A 140 21.78 16.55 12.36
CA ALA A 140 22.78 15.83 13.13
C ALA A 140 23.49 16.70 14.21
N ALA A 141 23.51 18.03 14.04
CA ALA A 141 24.17 18.94 14.96
C ALA A 141 23.28 19.32 16.15
N THR A 142 21.97 19.47 15.92
CA THR A 142 21.02 19.94 16.92
C THR A 142 20.12 18.82 17.46
N GLY A 143 20.03 17.69 16.76
CA GLY A 143 19.08 16.62 17.08
C GLY A 143 17.62 17.00 16.82
N THR A 144 17.36 18.09 16.11
CA THR A 144 16.00 18.58 15.84
C THR A 144 15.52 18.19 14.46
N MET A 145 14.20 18.09 14.32
CA MET A 145 13.55 17.80 13.06
C MET A 145 13.48 19.06 12.21
N VAL A 146 14.04 19.01 11.01
CA VAL A 146 14.05 20.12 10.05
C VAL A 146 13.40 19.72 8.73
N PRO A 147 12.72 20.65 8.02
CA PRO A 147 12.17 20.39 6.69
C PRO A 147 13.26 20.04 5.68
N LEU A 148 12.96 19.03 4.85
CA LEU A 148 13.82 18.61 3.75
C LEU A 148 13.03 18.57 2.45
N SER A 149 13.58 19.19 1.40
CA SER A 149 13.06 19.08 0.04
C SER A 149 14.11 18.44 -0.85
N SER A 150 13.72 17.45 -1.62
CA SER A 150 14.59 16.71 -2.54
C SER A 150 13.95 16.57 -3.92
N ASP A 151 14.77 16.62 -4.95
CA ASP A 151 14.32 16.31 -6.30
C ASP A 151 14.27 14.80 -6.48
N VAL A 152 13.15 14.33 -7.06
CA VAL A 152 12.94 12.90 -7.32
C VAL A 152 12.59 12.69 -8.77
N GLU A 153 13.28 11.76 -9.41
CA GLU A 153 12.92 11.21 -10.71
C GLU A 153 12.52 9.75 -10.56
N ILE A 154 11.34 9.40 -11.07
CA ILE A 154 10.93 8.00 -11.25
C ILE A 154 11.12 7.67 -12.72
N LYS A 155 12.06 6.78 -13.02
CA LYS A 155 12.48 6.43 -14.38
C LYS A 155 12.14 4.96 -14.68
N LYS A 156 11.43 4.74 -15.78
CA LYS A 156 11.13 3.37 -16.26
C LYS A 156 12.42 2.67 -16.72
N VAL A 157 12.59 1.42 -16.28
CA VAL A 157 13.64 0.50 -16.74
C VAL A 157 13.04 -0.58 -17.64
N SER A 158 11.92 -1.17 -17.22
CA SER A 158 11.13 -2.14 -17.99
C SER A 158 9.64 -1.97 -17.63
N ASP A 159 8.77 -2.86 -18.10
CA ASP A 159 7.33 -2.78 -17.75
C ASP A 159 7.04 -3.13 -16.27
N THR A 160 7.99 -3.78 -15.61
CA THR A 160 7.86 -4.20 -14.21
C THR A 160 8.95 -3.62 -13.30
N GLN A 161 9.81 -2.74 -13.82
CA GLN A 161 10.93 -2.19 -13.07
C GLN A 161 11.10 -0.69 -13.32
N ALA A 162 11.44 0.03 -12.28
CA ALA A 162 11.78 1.44 -12.33
C ALA A 162 12.97 1.76 -11.41
N GLN A 163 13.50 2.95 -11.57
CA GLN A 163 14.45 3.55 -10.65
C GLN A 163 13.81 4.77 -10.01
N PHE A 164 13.97 4.88 -8.70
CA PHE A 164 13.62 6.03 -7.89
C PHE A 164 14.91 6.77 -7.55
N ILE A 165 15.14 7.90 -8.21
CA ILE A 165 16.40 8.65 -8.16
C ILE A 165 16.19 9.90 -7.33
N ILE A 166 16.96 10.07 -6.26
CA ILE A 166 16.87 11.21 -5.35
C ILE A 166 18.08 12.11 -5.53
N ASP A 167 17.83 13.41 -5.75
CA ASP A 167 18.83 14.46 -5.93
C ASP A 167 19.88 14.10 -7.01
N GLY A 168 19.52 13.28 -8.01
CA GLY A 168 20.43 12.77 -9.03
C GLY A 168 21.57 11.89 -8.49
N THR A 169 21.55 11.55 -7.22
CA THR A 169 22.69 10.96 -6.50
C THR A 169 22.40 9.55 -6.01
N TYR A 170 21.23 9.33 -5.45
CA TYR A 170 20.83 8.04 -4.88
C TYR A 170 19.87 7.35 -5.84
N THR A 171 20.27 6.21 -6.38
CA THR A 171 19.42 5.40 -7.27
C THR A 171 18.91 4.19 -6.54
N TRP A 172 17.60 4.15 -6.33
CA TRP A 172 16.92 3.09 -5.62
C TRP A 172 16.10 2.24 -6.61
N GLU A 173 16.38 0.95 -6.65
CA GLU A 173 15.64 0.01 -7.48
C GLU A 173 14.22 -0.19 -6.97
N ALA A 174 13.27 -0.23 -7.91
CA ALA A 174 11.86 -0.41 -7.62
C ALA A 174 11.26 -1.49 -8.53
N ALA A 175 10.45 -2.35 -7.97
CA ALA A 175 9.60 -3.28 -8.70
C ALA A 175 8.21 -2.65 -8.88
N PHE A 176 7.62 -2.76 -10.07
CA PHE A 176 6.28 -2.26 -10.34
C PHE A 176 5.29 -3.42 -10.47
N THR A 177 4.14 -3.28 -9.84
CA THR A 177 3.00 -4.17 -10.01
C THR A 177 1.78 -3.32 -10.41
N PRO A 178 1.15 -3.62 -11.56
CA PRO A 178 -0.04 -2.90 -12.03
C PRO A 178 -1.12 -2.82 -10.94
N GLY A 179 -1.62 -1.61 -10.70
CA GLY A 179 -2.64 -1.33 -9.68
C GLY A 179 -2.13 -1.27 -8.24
N GLN A 180 -1.00 -1.87 -7.89
CA GLN A 180 -0.40 -1.75 -6.56
C GLN A 180 0.51 -0.54 -6.45
N GLY A 181 1.35 -0.32 -7.47
CA GLY A 181 2.34 0.74 -7.51
C GLY A 181 3.77 0.25 -7.51
N LEU A 182 4.69 1.07 -6.98
CA LEU A 182 6.13 0.80 -6.93
C LEU A 182 6.52 0.30 -5.55
N GLU A 183 7.24 -0.82 -5.52
CA GLU A 183 7.90 -1.35 -4.33
C GLU A 183 9.38 -0.96 -4.38
N LEU A 184 9.79 -0.02 -3.54
CA LEU A 184 11.18 0.35 -3.35
C LEU A 184 11.86 -0.72 -2.49
N LEU A 185 12.83 -1.43 -3.07
CA LEU A 185 13.44 -2.61 -2.45
C LEU A 185 14.47 -2.20 -1.39
N ASN A 186 14.18 -2.44 -0.13
CA ASN A 186 15.09 -2.16 0.98
C ASN A 186 16.31 -3.11 1.02
N GLY A 187 17.35 -2.69 1.71
CA GLY A 187 18.61 -3.43 1.79
C GLY A 187 19.42 -3.39 0.50
N LYS A 188 19.12 -2.46 -0.41
CA LYS A 188 19.83 -2.29 -1.66
C LYS A 188 20.87 -1.17 -1.57
N VAL A 189 21.96 -1.31 -2.31
CA VAL A 189 22.93 -0.24 -2.47
C VAL A 189 22.34 0.82 -3.39
N VAL A 190 22.12 2.03 -2.87
CA VAL A 190 21.59 3.18 -3.62
C VAL A 190 22.69 4.09 -4.13
N LYS A 191 23.89 3.99 -3.52
CA LYS A 191 25.10 4.73 -3.93
C LYS A 191 26.33 4.01 -3.39
N THR A 192 27.45 4.10 -4.13
CA THR A 192 28.77 3.72 -3.65
C THR A 192 29.64 4.97 -3.58
N ALA A 193 30.33 5.15 -2.48
CA ALA A 193 31.29 6.21 -2.24
C ALA A 193 32.64 5.59 -1.84
N THR A 194 33.71 6.38 -1.92
CA THR A 194 35.03 5.97 -1.42
C THR A 194 35.32 6.73 -0.13
N ASP A 195 35.74 6.03 0.90
CA ASP A 195 36.22 6.64 2.14
C ASP A 195 37.55 7.37 1.86
N PRO A 196 37.62 8.69 2.04
CA PRO A 196 38.83 9.44 1.73
C PRO A 196 40.02 9.09 2.63
N ALA A 197 39.76 8.58 3.83
CA ALA A 197 40.84 8.23 4.78
C ALA A 197 41.46 6.87 4.49
N SER A 198 40.65 5.88 4.10
CA SER A 198 41.10 4.49 3.90
C SER A 198 41.18 4.05 2.44
N GLY A 199 40.60 4.81 1.51
CA GLY A 199 40.45 4.43 0.09
C GLY A 199 39.46 3.27 -0.14
N LYS A 200 38.78 2.79 0.87
CA LYS A 200 37.84 1.68 0.76
C LYS A 200 36.44 2.15 0.34
N ASN A 201 35.69 1.23 -0.30
CA ASN A 201 34.31 1.52 -0.66
C ASN A 201 33.43 1.60 0.59
N ILE A 202 32.56 2.62 0.60
CA ILE A 202 31.43 2.76 1.49
C ILE A 202 30.16 2.56 0.65
N TYR A 203 29.29 1.67 1.09
CA TYR A 203 28.01 1.39 0.45
C TYR A 203 26.92 2.15 1.20
N ILE A 204 26.17 2.98 0.47
CA ILE A 204 25.00 3.65 1.01
C ILE A 204 23.79 2.79 0.66
N MET A 205 23.09 2.31 1.67
CA MET A 205 22.07 1.28 1.57
C MET A 205 20.72 1.80 2.07
N SER A 206 19.66 1.41 1.39
CA SER A 206 18.30 1.74 1.79
C SER A 206 17.85 0.94 3.00
N VAL A 207 17.13 1.60 3.91
CA VAL A 207 16.54 1.01 5.10
C VAL A 207 15.13 1.57 5.34
N LEU A 208 14.30 0.76 5.97
CA LEU A 208 13.04 1.21 6.51
C LEU A 208 13.26 1.77 7.92
N ALA A 209 12.66 2.91 8.20
CA ALA A 209 12.69 3.52 9.51
C ALA A 209 11.28 3.77 10.01
N ALA A 210 11.02 3.50 11.28
CA ALA A 210 9.78 3.83 11.96
C ALA A 210 10.04 4.89 13.04
N ASP A 211 9.01 5.65 13.30
CA ASP A 211 8.95 6.60 14.40
C ASP A 211 7.88 6.11 15.38
N ASP A 212 8.12 6.19 16.66
CA ASP A 212 7.15 5.89 17.70
C ASP A 212 6.12 7.02 17.91
N PHE A 213 6.29 8.14 17.17
CA PHE A 213 5.47 9.35 17.28
C PHE A 213 5.34 9.91 18.70
N THR A 214 6.24 9.51 19.62
CA THR A 214 6.33 10.12 20.93
C THR A 214 6.92 11.53 20.84
N ALA A 215 6.80 12.33 21.90
CA ALA A 215 7.40 13.67 21.97
C ALA A 215 8.93 13.68 21.75
N GLU A 216 9.58 12.53 21.96
CA GLU A 216 11.03 12.37 21.77
C GLU A 216 11.40 11.91 20.35
N HIS A 217 10.43 11.58 19.48
CA HIS A 217 10.63 11.15 18.09
C HIS A 217 11.76 10.14 17.91
N LYS A 218 11.69 9.02 18.63
CA LYS A 218 12.70 7.97 18.49
C LYS A 218 12.53 7.26 17.15
N THR A 219 13.41 7.54 16.22
CA THR A 219 13.45 6.87 14.91
C THR A 219 14.23 5.56 15.04
N TYR A 220 13.59 4.47 14.72
CA TYR A 220 14.20 3.13 14.71
C TYR A 220 14.46 2.65 13.29
N ILE A 221 15.65 2.11 13.06
CA ILE A 221 15.93 1.35 11.84
C ILE A 221 15.29 -0.03 12.01
N ILE A 222 14.20 -0.31 11.27
CA ILE A 222 13.42 -1.53 11.48
C ILE A 222 13.96 -2.68 10.63
N GLY A 223 14.67 -2.40 9.57
CA GLY A 223 15.30 -3.46 8.79
C GLY A 223 15.36 -3.21 7.29
N THR A 224 15.81 -4.24 6.60
CA THR A 224 16.15 -4.23 5.17
C THR A 224 15.24 -5.10 4.33
N ARG A 225 14.24 -5.77 4.90
CA ARG A 225 13.44 -6.79 4.21
C ARG A 225 12.12 -6.26 3.64
N GLU A 226 11.47 -5.35 4.37
CA GLU A 226 10.17 -4.83 3.95
C GLU A 226 10.36 -3.70 2.93
N PRO A 227 9.68 -3.74 1.77
CA PRO A 227 9.74 -2.68 0.79
C PRO A 227 8.92 -1.47 1.22
N VAL A 228 9.29 -0.29 0.74
CA VAL A 228 8.44 0.90 0.78
C VAL A 228 7.55 0.89 -0.45
N LEU A 229 6.25 1.00 -0.28
CA LEU A 229 5.29 1.03 -1.37
C LEU A 229 4.93 2.48 -1.73
N ILE A 230 5.08 2.85 -3.00
CA ILE A 230 4.50 4.06 -3.57
C ILE A 230 3.25 3.65 -4.35
N SER A 231 2.10 4.08 -3.87
CA SER A 231 0.79 3.76 -4.44
C SER A 231 0.02 5.04 -4.77
N VAL A 232 -1.19 4.89 -5.26
CA VAL A 232 -2.07 6.01 -5.58
C VAL A 232 -3.20 6.08 -4.55
N ASN A 233 -3.48 7.27 -4.04
CA ASN A 233 -4.62 7.50 -3.16
C ASN A 233 -5.93 7.69 -3.97
N HIS A 234 -7.05 7.92 -3.26
CA HIS A 234 -8.36 8.13 -3.89
C HIS A 234 -8.44 9.39 -4.79
N ASP A 235 -7.53 10.35 -4.62
CA ASP A 235 -7.44 11.57 -5.46
C ASP A 235 -6.49 11.39 -6.66
N GLY A 236 -5.97 10.19 -6.88
CA GLY A 236 -4.99 9.92 -7.93
C GLY A 236 -3.58 10.42 -7.64
N LYS A 237 -3.27 10.83 -6.40
CA LYS A 237 -1.95 11.30 -6.00
C LYS A 237 -1.09 10.16 -5.49
N LEU A 238 0.21 10.23 -5.78
CA LEU A 238 1.17 9.28 -5.26
C LEU A 238 1.37 9.46 -3.75
N ILE A 239 1.31 8.37 -3.04
CA ILE A 239 1.54 8.32 -1.59
C ILE A 239 2.47 7.17 -1.24
N PHE A 240 3.29 7.40 -0.23
CA PHE A 240 4.05 6.31 0.38
C PHE A 240 3.15 5.52 1.33
N LYS A 241 3.29 4.21 1.31
CA LYS A 241 2.57 3.27 2.19
C LYS A 241 3.50 2.20 2.71
N GLU A 242 3.19 1.66 3.86
CA GLU A 242 3.71 0.37 4.29
C GLU A 242 3.02 -0.77 3.50
N LYS A 243 3.76 -1.81 3.16
CA LYS A 243 3.21 -2.99 2.51
C LYS A 243 2.52 -3.90 3.52
N SER A 244 3.10 -4.00 4.72
CA SER A 244 2.57 -4.77 5.86
C SER A 244 2.75 -3.97 7.14
N LYS A 245 1.88 -4.20 8.13
CA LYS A 245 2.05 -3.60 9.45
C LYS A 245 3.35 -4.07 10.08
N ILE A 246 4.15 -3.14 10.54
CA ILE A 246 5.44 -3.43 11.18
C ILE A 246 5.22 -4.01 12.57
N SER A 247 4.33 -3.40 13.36
CA SER A 247 3.84 -3.91 14.65
C SER A 247 2.52 -3.22 15.03
N SER A 248 1.88 -3.65 16.14
CA SER A 248 0.69 -2.99 16.69
C SER A 248 0.96 -1.57 17.23
N GLU A 249 2.22 -1.25 17.54
CA GLU A 249 2.64 -0.03 18.21
C GLU A 249 3.55 0.86 17.35
N GLN A 250 4.12 0.33 16.27
CA GLN A 250 5.02 1.05 15.39
C GLN A 250 4.38 1.28 14.03
N TYR A 251 4.32 2.53 13.62
CA TYR A 251 3.84 2.93 12.33
C TYR A 251 5.01 3.24 11.41
N TRP A 252 4.88 2.88 10.15
CA TRP A 252 5.82 3.33 9.15
C TRP A 252 5.75 4.86 9.04
N ALA A 253 6.87 5.51 9.27
CA ALA A 253 6.95 6.96 9.19
C ALA A 253 7.99 7.43 8.19
N SER A 254 8.96 6.59 7.84
CA SER A 254 10.12 7.05 7.09
C SER A 254 10.89 5.92 6.42
N TYR A 255 11.70 6.29 5.47
CA TYR A 255 12.81 5.50 4.97
C TYR A 255 14.10 6.29 5.10
N GLY A 256 15.22 5.60 4.99
CA GLY A 256 16.51 6.25 5.09
C GLY A 256 17.60 5.55 4.31
N PHE A 257 18.74 6.19 4.35
CA PHE A 257 19.98 5.64 3.83
C PHE A 257 21.00 5.57 4.93
N VAL A 258 21.67 4.43 5.02
CA VAL A 258 22.75 4.20 5.98
C VAL A 258 24.04 3.85 5.27
N ARG A 259 25.15 4.19 5.91
CA ARG A 259 26.50 3.89 5.45
C ARG A 259 26.94 2.54 5.99
N SER A 260 27.45 1.68 5.13
CA SER A 260 27.96 0.36 5.50
C SER A 260 29.32 0.09 4.83
N SER A 261 30.20 -0.62 5.54
CA SER A 261 31.48 -1.08 4.99
C SER A 261 31.32 -2.29 4.06
N SER A 262 30.11 -2.85 3.95
CA SER A 262 29.79 -3.99 3.07
C SER A 262 28.43 -3.79 2.39
N ARG A 263 28.14 -4.63 1.39
CA ARG A 263 26.82 -4.69 0.72
C ARG A 263 25.71 -5.33 1.56
N GLN A 264 26.01 -5.65 2.82
CA GLN A 264 25.05 -6.16 3.81
C GLN A 264 25.15 -5.31 5.07
N ILE A 265 24.00 -4.94 5.64
CA ILE A 265 23.93 -4.20 6.89
C ILE A 265 23.88 -5.20 8.03
N THR A 266 24.92 -5.18 8.85
CA THR A 266 25.03 -5.90 10.10
C THR A 266 25.58 -4.95 11.17
N GLN A 267 25.52 -5.31 12.43
CA GLN A 267 26.11 -4.51 13.49
C GLN A 267 27.62 -4.21 13.25
N GLY A 268 28.35 -5.18 12.69
CA GLY A 268 29.79 -5.03 12.41
C GLY A 268 30.12 -4.26 11.14
N THR A 269 29.15 -4.05 10.24
CA THR A 269 29.34 -3.34 8.97
C THR A 269 28.72 -1.95 8.96
N PHE A 270 27.82 -1.65 9.87
CA PHE A 270 27.17 -0.35 10.00
C PHE A 270 28.16 0.73 10.42
N ILE A 271 28.25 1.79 9.63
CA ILE A 271 29.13 2.94 9.87
C ILE A 271 28.36 4.12 10.46
N GLY A 272 27.14 4.35 10.01
CA GLY A 272 26.30 5.45 10.45
C GLY A 272 25.14 5.73 9.53
N ILE A 273 24.39 6.77 9.87
CA ILE A 273 23.25 7.26 9.10
C ILE A 273 23.76 8.23 8.03
N GLU A 274 23.29 8.07 6.81
CA GLU A 274 23.55 9.03 5.71
C GLU A 274 22.45 10.10 5.68
N LYS A 275 21.18 9.67 5.62
CA LYS A 275 20.03 10.56 5.52
C LYS A 275 18.73 9.84 5.86
N PHE A 276 17.80 10.53 6.53
CA PHE A 276 16.42 10.06 6.71
C PHE A 276 15.43 10.97 5.99
N PHE A 277 14.34 10.36 5.54
CA PHE A 277 13.18 11.02 4.92
C PHE A 277 11.95 10.64 5.73
N ILE A 278 11.56 11.49 6.67
CA ILE A 278 10.48 11.25 7.62
C ILE A 278 9.20 11.85 7.06
N GLN A 279 8.11 11.08 7.06
CA GLN A 279 6.81 11.44 6.49
C GLN A 279 6.91 11.97 5.04
N PRO A 280 7.57 11.24 4.13
CA PRO A 280 7.79 11.72 2.77
C PRO A 280 6.47 11.89 2.00
N LYS A 281 6.40 12.96 1.21
CA LYS A 281 5.28 13.25 0.29
C LYS A 281 5.85 13.59 -1.08
N LEU A 282 5.22 13.09 -2.14
CA LEU A 282 5.60 13.40 -3.52
C LEU A 282 4.63 14.40 -4.11
N GLU A 283 5.15 15.46 -4.70
CA GLU A 283 4.42 16.46 -5.46
C GLU A 283 4.95 16.46 -6.90
N ALA A 284 4.08 16.27 -7.89
CA ALA A 284 4.49 16.32 -9.31
C ALA A 284 5.01 17.72 -9.66
N LYS A 285 6.07 17.79 -10.46
CA LYS A 285 6.62 19.03 -11.00
C LYS A 285 5.90 19.48 -12.26
#